data_4c8a343bf04402194e9947767a83e812
#
_entry.id   4c8a343bf04402194e9947767a83e812
#
_cell.length_a   1.000
_cell.length_b   1.000
_cell.length_c   1.000
_cell.angle_alpha   90.00
_cell.angle_beta   90.00
_cell.angle_gamma   90.00
#
_symmetry.space_group_name_H-M   'P 1'
#
loop_
_entity.id
_entity.type
_entity.pdbx_description
1 polymer ?
#
loop_
_entity_poly.entity_id
_entity_poly.type
_entity_poly.pdbx_seq_one_letter_code
_entity_poly.pdbx_strand_id
1 'polypeptide(L)'
;LTGCSTKQQTSLDIEPAGLVNPLMGTDSEFRLSTGNTYPAIALPWGMNFWTPHTRGMNNGWAYTYDDYKIQGIKQTHQPSPWINDYAAFSLMAGTGRIKFTGEERASWFSHKAEVVKPFYYSVYLADYDVTVEVTPTERSAIFRFTFPEGDSSYILLDAFDKGSMVRIIPSERKVIGYCRNNHGGVPENFHNYF
;
A
#
# COMPACT_ATOMS: atom_id res chain seq x y z
N LEU A 1 13.56 16.66 -60.28
CA LEU A 1 13.31 15.55 -59.34
C LEU A 1 13.35 16.09 -57.94
N THR A 2 12.20 16.48 -57.40
CA THR A 2 12.00 16.98 -56.03
C THR A 2 11.72 15.79 -55.12
N GLY A 3 12.70 15.46 -54.26
CA GLY A 3 12.54 14.45 -53.25
C GLY A 3 11.66 14.96 -52.10
N CYS A 4 10.50 14.38 -51.94
CA CYS A 4 9.62 14.61 -50.81
C CYS A 4 10.20 13.85 -49.60
N SER A 5 10.80 14.59 -48.65
CA SER A 5 11.28 14.03 -47.39
C SER A 5 10.09 13.87 -46.44
N THR A 6 9.56 12.67 -46.32
CA THR A 6 8.59 12.31 -45.28
C THR A 6 9.27 12.38 -43.94
N LYS A 7 8.99 13.43 -43.15
CA LYS A 7 9.28 13.45 -41.69
C LYS A 7 8.54 12.27 -41.09
N GLN A 8 9.29 11.27 -40.63
CA GLN A 8 8.80 10.24 -39.73
C GLN A 8 8.41 10.92 -38.43
N GLN A 9 7.13 11.06 -38.19
CA GLN A 9 6.57 11.47 -36.92
C GLN A 9 6.75 10.28 -35.98
N THR A 10 7.80 10.31 -35.14
CA THR A 10 7.96 9.40 -34.01
C THR A 10 6.83 9.71 -33.06
N SER A 11 5.73 8.95 -33.12
CA SER A 11 4.77 8.88 -32.04
C SER A 11 5.52 8.38 -30.81
N LEU A 12 5.67 9.23 -29.82
CA LEU A 12 6.05 8.77 -28.48
C LEU A 12 4.89 7.87 -28.04
N ASP A 13 5.13 6.57 -27.98
CA ASP A 13 4.22 5.59 -27.38
C ASP A 13 4.17 5.89 -25.87
N ILE A 14 3.42 6.92 -25.51
CA ILE A 14 3.14 7.27 -24.11
C ILE A 14 2.02 6.34 -23.67
N GLU A 15 2.36 5.38 -22.83
CA GLU A 15 1.36 4.55 -22.15
C GLU A 15 0.51 5.45 -21.25
N PRO A 16 -0.82 5.62 -21.50
CA PRO A 16 -1.64 6.57 -20.75
C PRO A 16 -1.63 6.33 -19.22
N ALA A 17 -1.54 5.07 -18.78
CA ALA A 17 -1.44 4.72 -17.37
C ALA A 17 -0.18 5.28 -16.71
N GLY A 18 0.89 5.51 -17.47
CA GLY A 18 2.11 6.15 -17.01
C GLY A 18 1.97 7.63 -16.68
N LEU A 19 0.92 8.29 -17.19
CA LEU A 19 0.64 9.71 -16.94
C LEU A 19 -0.16 9.94 -15.65
N VAL A 20 -0.73 8.90 -15.07
CA VAL A 20 -1.48 8.99 -13.82
C VAL A 20 -0.51 9.13 -12.64
N ASN A 21 -0.71 10.17 -11.83
CA ASN A 21 0.03 10.36 -10.58
C ASN A 21 -0.88 10.04 -9.38
N PRO A 22 -0.79 8.85 -8.77
CA PRO A 22 -1.60 8.48 -7.60
C PRO A 22 -1.28 9.29 -6.33
N LEU A 23 -0.16 10.01 -6.30
CA LEU A 23 0.20 10.90 -5.18
C LEU A 23 -0.54 12.25 -5.21
N MET A 24 -1.25 12.55 -6.28
CA MET A 24 -1.97 13.82 -6.40
C MET A 24 -2.97 14.01 -5.25
N GLY A 25 -2.89 15.14 -4.56
CA GLY A 25 -3.76 15.49 -3.42
C GLY A 25 -3.26 14.97 -2.07
N THR A 26 -2.16 14.21 -2.00
CA THR A 26 -1.62 13.67 -0.73
C THR A 26 -0.68 14.64 0.00
N ASP A 27 -0.18 15.66 -0.69
CA ASP A 27 0.58 16.78 -0.12
C ASP A 27 -0.40 17.89 0.28
N SER A 28 -0.89 17.84 1.52
CA SER A 28 -1.94 18.71 2.01
C SER A 28 -1.89 18.81 3.53
N GLU A 29 -2.67 19.71 4.10
CA GLU A 29 -2.74 19.97 5.53
C GLU A 29 -4.08 19.57 6.14
N PHE A 30 -4.13 19.38 7.45
CA PHE A 30 -5.31 18.93 8.18
C PHE A 30 -6.55 19.81 7.94
N ARG A 31 -6.43 21.13 7.86
CA ARG A 31 -7.56 22.04 7.59
C ARG A 31 -8.21 21.81 6.22
N LEU A 32 -7.51 21.17 5.29
CA LEU A 32 -7.99 20.75 3.97
C LEU A 32 -8.28 19.22 3.95
N SER A 33 -8.54 18.62 5.12
CA SER A 33 -8.77 17.17 5.28
C SER A 33 -7.62 16.33 4.73
N THR A 34 -6.39 16.85 4.83
CA THR A 34 -5.18 16.21 4.29
C THR A 34 -5.36 15.75 2.83
N GLY A 35 -6.04 16.58 2.01
CA GLY A 35 -6.43 16.26 0.64
C GLY A 35 -7.52 15.21 0.51
N ASN A 36 -7.89 14.52 1.60
CA ASN A 36 -8.85 13.41 1.64
C ASN A 36 -8.56 12.33 0.59
N THR A 37 -7.28 12.07 0.34
CA THR A 37 -6.82 11.08 -0.63
C THR A 37 -5.64 10.28 -0.08
N TYR A 38 -5.34 9.17 -0.74
CA TYR A 38 -4.13 8.37 -0.56
C TYR A 38 -3.73 7.76 -1.91
N PRO A 39 -2.47 7.35 -2.10
CA PRO A 39 -2.06 6.70 -3.35
C PRO A 39 -2.73 5.33 -3.47
N ALA A 40 -3.78 5.26 -4.29
CA ALA A 40 -4.55 4.04 -4.50
C ALA A 40 -3.91 3.20 -5.61
N ILE A 41 -3.42 2.02 -5.24
CA ILE A 41 -2.90 1.02 -6.16
C ILE A 41 -3.97 -0.05 -6.33
N ALA A 42 -4.74 0.00 -7.43
CA ALA A 42 -6.02 -0.70 -7.56
C ALA A 42 -6.42 -1.10 -8.99
N LEU A 43 -5.57 -1.04 -10.01
CA LEU A 43 -5.76 -1.45 -11.42
C LEU A 43 -6.76 -0.68 -12.31
N PRO A 44 -6.94 0.54 -12.34
CA PRO A 44 -7.25 1.48 -11.30
C PRO A 44 -8.58 1.21 -10.59
N TRP A 45 -9.42 0.25 -11.02
CA TRP A 45 -10.80 0.00 -10.52
C TRP A 45 -10.98 -1.40 -9.92
N GLY A 46 -9.97 -1.92 -9.24
CA GLY A 46 -10.07 -3.19 -8.53
C GLY A 46 -11.07 -3.14 -7.37
N MET A 47 -11.45 -4.31 -6.87
CA MET A 47 -12.30 -4.44 -5.66
C MET A 47 -11.50 -4.34 -4.37
N ASN A 48 -10.19 -4.29 -4.45
CA ASN A 48 -9.29 -4.03 -3.33
C ASN A 48 -8.27 -2.97 -3.73
N PHE A 49 -7.94 -2.11 -2.79
CA PHE A 49 -6.97 -1.03 -2.96
C PHE A 49 -5.82 -1.27 -2.01
N TRP A 50 -4.62 -0.97 -2.46
CA TRP A 50 -3.43 -1.04 -1.64
C TRP A 50 -2.80 0.34 -1.56
N THR A 51 -2.28 0.68 -0.39
CA THR A 51 -1.65 1.98 -0.16
C THR A 51 -0.50 1.85 0.84
N PRO A 52 0.60 2.58 0.66
CA PRO A 52 1.57 2.75 1.73
C PRO A 52 0.87 3.39 2.94
N HIS A 53 1.33 3.02 4.13
CA HIS A 53 0.74 3.42 5.39
C HIS A 53 1.80 4.15 6.20
N THR A 54 1.62 5.46 6.39
CA THR A 54 2.61 6.32 7.04
C THR A 54 2.17 6.78 8.43
N ARG A 55 0.88 6.63 8.76
CA ARG A 55 0.30 7.08 10.04
C ARG A 55 -0.43 5.95 10.76
N GLY A 56 -0.93 6.26 11.97
CA GLY A 56 -1.64 5.28 12.80
C GLY A 56 -2.80 4.60 12.08
N MET A 57 -2.95 3.31 12.29
CA MET A 57 -3.84 2.41 11.55
C MET A 57 -5.34 2.74 11.66
N ASN A 58 -5.73 3.39 12.75
CA ASN A 58 -7.10 3.86 12.95
C ASN A 58 -7.32 5.28 12.40
N ASN A 59 -6.34 5.83 11.72
CA ASN A 59 -6.46 7.12 11.07
C ASN A 59 -7.00 6.91 9.65
N GLY A 60 -8.10 7.57 9.30
CA GLY A 60 -8.65 7.54 7.95
C GLY A 60 -7.65 7.98 6.88
N TRP A 61 -6.74 8.87 7.23
CA TRP A 61 -5.63 9.30 6.35
C TRP A 61 -4.41 8.41 6.56
N ALA A 62 -4.45 7.25 5.93
CA ALA A 62 -3.39 6.26 6.04
C ALA A 62 -2.03 6.75 5.50
N TYR A 63 -2.03 7.72 4.61
CA TYR A 63 -0.84 8.26 3.96
C TYR A 63 -0.88 9.79 3.92
N THR A 64 0.27 10.39 4.12
CA THR A 64 0.53 11.82 3.89
C THR A 64 1.89 11.98 3.23
N TYR A 65 1.98 12.82 2.21
CA TYR A 65 3.23 13.01 1.46
C TYR A 65 4.36 13.59 2.31
N ASP A 66 4.04 14.39 3.33
CA ASP A 66 5.03 14.95 4.26
C ASP A 66 5.67 13.92 5.21
N ASP A 67 5.14 12.71 5.28
CA ASP A 67 5.70 11.66 6.11
C ASP A 67 6.87 10.97 5.41
N TYR A 68 7.90 10.61 6.19
CA TYR A 68 9.12 9.97 5.70
C TYR A 68 9.31 8.55 6.26
N LYS A 69 8.29 8.00 6.93
CA LYS A 69 8.33 6.64 7.46
C LYS A 69 7.10 5.86 7.07
N ILE A 70 7.30 4.64 6.60
CA ILE A 70 6.26 3.68 6.27
C ILE A 70 6.14 2.68 7.41
N GLN A 71 4.91 2.40 7.85
CA GLN A 71 4.55 1.41 8.86
C GLN A 71 4.07 0.08 8.26
N GLY A 72 3.83 0.06 6.95
CA GLY A 72 3.39 -1.10 6.19
C GLY A 72 2.70 -0.72 4.88
N ILE A 73 2.23 -1.72 4.17
CA ILE A 73 1.35 -1.57 3.01
C ILE A 73 -0.03 -2.07 3.43
N LYS A 74 -1.00 -1.16 3.44
CA LYS A 74 -2.34 -1.38 3.95
C LYS A 74 -3.29 -1.80 2.83
N GLN A 75 -4.09 -2.83 3.08
CA GLN A 75 -5.23 -3.15 2.24
C GLN A 75 -6.40 -2.27 2.65
N THR A 76 -7.08 -1.70 1.68
CA THR A 76 -8.29 -0.92 1.84
C THR A 76 -9.27 -1.30 0.72
N HIS A 77 -10.54 -0.88 0.81
CA HIS A 77 -11.55 -1.20 -0.18
C HIS A 77 -12.30 0.04 -0.68
N GLN A 78 -11.84 1.22 -0.29
CA GLN A 78 -12.42 2.48 -0.76
C GLN A 78 -11.36 3.55 -0.96
N PRO A 79 -11.52 4.39 -1.98
CA PRO A 79 -10.52 5.40 -2.34
C PRO A 79 -10.50 6.61 -1.41
N SER A 80 -11.52 6.82 -0.57
CA SER A 80 -11.61 7.95 0.34
C SER A 80 -11.58 7.49 1.80
N PRO A 81 -10.65 8.02 2.61
CA PRO A 81 -10.59 7.72 4.04
C PRO A 81 -11.70 8.40 4.85
N TRP A 82 -12.45 9.31 4.27
CA TRP A 82 -13.44 10.14 4.97
C TRP A 82 -14.58 9.35 5.59
N ILE A 83 -15.07 8.31 4.91
CA ILE A 83 -16.22 7.50 5.36
C ILE A 83 -15.80 6.31 6.24
N ASN A 84 -14.58 6.20 6.63
CA ASN A 84 -13.92 5.07 7.26
C ASN A 84 -13.43 4.01 6.26
N ASP A 85 -12.29 3.50 6.56
CA ASP A 85 -11.71 2.38 5.86
C ASP A 85 -12.00 1.11 6.68
N TYR A 86 -12.93 0.34 6.20
CA TYR A 86 -13.45 -0.80 6.93
C TYR A 86 -12.52 -2.01 6.85
N ALA A 87 -12.24 -2.59 8.01
CA ALA A 87 -11.67 -3.91 8.16
C ALA A 87 -10.36 -4.14 7.39
N ALA A 88 -9.54 -3.12 7.27
CA ALA A 88 -8.26 -3.21 6.60
C ALA A 88 -7.21 -3.93 7.45
N PHE A 89 -6.27 -4.59 6.78
CA PHE A 89 -5.05 -5.13 7.39
C PHE A 89 -3.81 -4.58 6.69
N SER A 90 -2.64 -4.81 7.27
CA SER A 90 -1.38 -4.29 6.73
C SER A 90 -0.31 -5.38 6.69
N LEU A 91 0.58 -5.27 5.70
CA LEU A 91 1.79 -6.09 5.59
C LEU A 91 3.02 -5.20 5.75
N MET A 92 3.97 -5.65 6.55
CA MET A 92 5.28 -5.02 6.73
C MET A 92 6.37 -6.06 6.64
N ALA A 93 7.45 -5.74 5.92
CA ALA A 93 8.66 -6.54 5.90
C ALA A 93 9.72 -5.95 6.83
N GLY A 94 10.54 -6.80 7.42
CA GLY A 94 11.63 -6.35 8.27
C GLY A 94 12.73 -7.37 8.42
N THR A 95 13.84 -6.92 8.97
CA THR A 95 15.00 -7.75 9.32
C THR A 95 15.37 -7.57 10.79
N GLY A 96 16.05 -8.55 11.34
CA GLY A 96 16.51 -8.52 12.73
C GLY A 96 15.39 -8.77 13.73
N ARG A 97 15.33 -7.96 14.80
CA ARG A 97 14.33 -8.10 15.85
C ARG A 97 12.94 -7.74 15.34
N ILE A 98 11.95 -8.60 15.59
CA ILE A 98 10.55 -8.35 15.25
C ILE A 98 10.03 -7.17 16.10
N LYS A 99 9.38 -6.22 15.43
CA LYS A 99 8.77 -5.03 16.03
C LYS A 99 7.27 -5.06 15.72
N PHE A 100 6.44 -5.04 16.72
CA PHE A 100 5.01 -5.28 16.57
C PHE A 100 4.19 -3.99 16.40
N THR A 101 4.54 -2.91 17.09
CA THR A 101 3.79 -1.66 16.99
C THR A 101 4.12 -0.92 15.69
N GLY A 102 3.16 -0.14 15.18
CA GLY A 102 3.36 0.67 13.97
C GLY A 102 4.54 1.63 14.09
N GLU A 103 4.67 2.28 15.24
CA GLU A 103 5.76 3.24 15.50
C GLU A 103 7.14 2.57 15.55
N GLU A 104 7.25 1.42 16.22
CA GLU A 104 8.53 0.71 16.33
C GLU A 104 8.99 0.14 14.99
N ARG A 105 8.04 -0.38 14.18
CA ARG A 105 8.36 -0.99 12.88
C ARG A 105 8.50 0.00 11.74
N ALA A 106 8.12 1.27 11.96
CA ALA A 106 8.18 2.29 10.91
C ALA A 106 9.59 2.44 10.35
N SER A 107 9.73 2.37 9.04
CA SER A 107 11.00 2.48 8.33
C SER A 107 11.06 3.76 7.51
N TRP A 108 12.22 4.40 7.51
CA TRP A 108 12.50 5.50 6.60
C TRP A 108 12.39 5.06 5.15
N PHE A 109 11.86 5.94 4.33
CA PHE A 109 11.81 5.80 2.87
C PHE A 109 12.03 7.14 2.19
N SER A 110 12.17 7.13 0.89
CA SER A 110 12.37 8.34 0.10
C SER A 110 11.37 8.41 -1.06
N HIS A 111 10.64 9.51 -1.15
CA HIS A 111 9.74 9.78 -2.29
C HIS A 111 10.46 9.80 -3.64
N LYS A 112 11.78 10.07 -3.65
CA LYS A 112 12.58 10.02 -4.88
C LYS A 112 12.90 8.61 -5.34
N ALA A 113 12.77 7.64 -4.44
CA ALA A 113 13.05 6.22 -4.69
C ALA A 113 11.79 5.35 -4.73
N GLU A 114 10.63 5.88 -4.31
CA GLU A 114 9.39 5.15 -4.46
C GLU A 114 8.85 5.23 -5.89
N VAL A 115 8.20 4.17 -6.33
CA VAL A 115 7.49 4.11 -7.61
C VAL A 115 6.01 3.93 -7.32
N VAL A 116 5.20 4.90 -7.79
CA VAL A 116 3.74 4.89 -7.56
C VAL A 116 3.02 4.93 -8.89
N LYS A 117 2.30 3.86 -9.21
CA LYS A 117 1.46 3.70 -10.40
C LYS A 117 0.09 3.18 -9.99
N PRO A 118 -0.97 3.37 -10.75
CA PRO A 118 -2.29 2.81 -10.42
C PRO A 118 -2.30 1.28 -10.26
N PHE A 119 -1.32 0.60 -10.85
CA PHE A 119 -1.22 -0.87 -10.90
C PHE A 119 0.07 -1.42 -10.28
N TYR A 120 0.93 -0.57 -9.74
CA TYR A 120 2.22 -1.00 -9.19
C TYR A 120 2.72 0.02 -8.15
N TYR A 121 3.23 -0.50 -7.06
CA TYR A 121 3.95 0.28 -6.05
C TYR A 121 5.25 -0.41 -5.69
N SER A 122 6.31 0.38 -5.51
CA SER A 122 7.59 -0.10 -5.00
C SER A 122 8.20 0.91 -4.05
N VAL A 123 8.76 0.42 -2.96
CA VAL A 123 9.45 1.24 -1.96
C VAL A 123 10.62 0.48 -1.34
N TYR A 124 11.68 1.21 -1.03
CA TYR A 124 12.81 0.71 -0.25
C TYR A 124 12.69 1.14 1.21
N LEU A 125 12.68 0.15 2.10
CA LEU A 125 12.60 0.31 3.55
C LEU A 125 14.03 0.40 4.12
N ALA A 126 14.50 1.62 4.37
CA ALA A 126 15.91 1.89 4.67
C ALA A 126 16.38 1.30 6.02
N ASP A 127 15.50 1.20 7.02
CA ASP A 127 15.85 0.63 8.33
C ASP A 127 16.00 -0.89 8.29
N TYR A 128 15.58 -1.55 7.22
CA TYR A 128 15.55 -3.01 7.09
C TYR A 128 16.33 -3.52 5.89
N ASP A 129 16.80 -2.64 5.01
CA ASP A 129 17.40 -3.00 3.73
C ASP A 129 16.49 -3.91 2.89
N VAL A 130 15.21 -3.59 2.83
CA VAL A 130 14.19 -4.40 2.13
C VAL A 130 13.51 -3.59 1.05
N THR A 131 13.41 -4.15 -0.15
CA THR A 131 12.53 -3.61 -1.19
C THR A 131 11.19 -4.34 -1.15
N VAL A 132 10.10 -3.57 -1.10
CA VAL A 132 8.73 -4.05 -1.16
C VAL A 132 8.11 -3.63 -2.48
N GLU A 133 7.49 -4.57 -3.17
CA GLU A 133 6.76 -4.33 -4.40
C GLU A 133 5.36 -4.93 -4.29
N VAL A 134 4.36 -4.24 -4.82
CA VAL A 134 2.99 -4.75 -4.88
C VAL A 134 2.35 -4.45 -6.23
N THR A 135 1.67 -5.45 -6.77
CA THR A 135 0.83 -5.37 -7.97
C THR A 135 -0.53 -5.98 -7.63
N PRO A 136 -1.62 -5.21 -7.70
CA PRO A 136 -2.95 -5.74 -7.46
C PRO A 136 -3.50 -6.48 -8.68
N THR A 137 -4.47 -7.33 -8.43
CA THR A 137 -5.46 -7.81 -9.39
C THR A 137 -6.83 -7.23 -9.02
N GLU A 138 -7.89 -7.62 -9.69
CA GLU A 138 -9.24 -7.15 -9.34
C GLU A 138 -9.64 -7.45 -7.89
N ARG A 139 -9.16 -8.57 -7.31
CA ARG A 139 -9.61 -9.07 -5.99
C ARG A 139 -8.47 -9.50 -5.07
N SER A 140 -7.24 -9.42 -5.52
CA SER A 140 -6.06 -9.84 -4.75
C SER A 140 -4.86 -8.98 -5.09
N ALA A 141 -3.70 -9.28 -4.52
CA ALA A 141 -2.45 -8.65 -4.90
C ALA A 141 -1.28 -9.65 -4.81
N ILE A 142 -0.26 -9.39 -5.59
CA ILE A 142 1.03 -10.08 -5.49
C ILE A 142 2.00 -9.13 -4.83
N PHE A 143 2.65 -9.60 -3.78
CA PHE A 143 3.76 -8.92 -3.12
C PHE A 143 5.07 -9.63 -3.43
N ARG A 144 6.11 -8.84 -3.65
CA ARG A 144 7.48 -9.29 -3.67
C ARG A 144 8.27 -8.53 -2.63
N PHE A 145 8.95 -9.27 -1.75
CA PHE A 145 9.83 -8.74 -0.74
C PHE A 145 11.26 -9.20 -1.07
N THR A 146 12.14 -8.25 -1.34
CA THR A 146 13.55 -8.52 -1.58
C THR A 146 14.32 -8.16 -0.33
N PHE A 147 14.83 -9.18 0.36
CA PHE A 147 15.60 -9.04 1.60
C PHE A 147 17.10 -9.05 1.32
N PRO A 148 17.92 -8.43 2.19
CA PRO A 148 19.34 -8.63 2.19
C PRO A 148 19.67 -10.10 2.56
N GLU A 149 20.90 -10.53 2.27
CA GLU A 149 21.37 -11.82 2.74
C GLU A 149 21.39 -11.85 4.28
N GLY A 150 20.83 -12.92 4.87
CA GLY A 150 20.77 -13.10 6.32
C GLY A 150 19.62 -13.97 6.77
N ASP A 151 19.66 -14.41 8.04
CA ASP A 151 18.72 -15.39 8.59
C ASP A 151 17.53 -14.78 9.37
N SER A 152 17.45 -13.45 9.49
CA SER A 152 16.50 -12.78 10.37
C SER A 152 15.40 -11.99 9.63
N SER A 153 15.06 -12.41 8.42
CA SER A 153 14.00 -11.78 7.60
C SER A 153 12.61 -12.23 8.05
N TYR A 154 11.66 -11.30 8.09
CA TYR A 154 10.28 -11.62 8.44
C TYR A 154 9.27 -10.76 7.66
N ILE A 155 8.05 -11.28 7.55
CA ILE A 155 6.87 -10.53 7.12
C ILE A 155 5.90 -10.51 8.30
N LEU A 156 5.43 -9.33 8.66
CA LEU A 156 4.43 -9.11 9.69
C LEU A 156 3.09 -8.80 9.01
N LEU A 157 2.06 -9.55 9.39
CA LEU A 157 0.68 -9.25 9.05
C LEU A 157 0.01 -8.65 10.28
N ASP A 158 -0.47 -7.42 10.16
CA ASP A 158 -1.16 -6.70 11.23
C ASP A 158 -2.66 -6.62 10.90
N ALA A 159 -3.45 -7.39 11.61
CA ALA A 159 -4.91 -7.47 11.46
C ALA A 159 -5.66 -6.65 12.52
N PHE A 160 -4.92 -5.87 13.30
CA PHE A 160 -5.40 -4.97 14.35
C PHE A 160 -6.09 -5.59 15.55
N ASP A 161 -6.34 -4.75 16.54
CA ASP A 161 -6.77 -5.09 17.90
C ASP A 161 -8.28 -5.20 18.11
N LYS A 162 -9.09 -4.91 17.09
CA LYS A 162 -10.56 -4.91 17.23
C LYS A 162 -11.24 -6.24 16.91
N GLY A 163 -10.80 -7.31 17.56
CA GLY A 163 -11.44 -8.63 17.41
C GLY A 163 -11.10 -9.32 16.10
N SER A 164 -9.88 -9.17 15.61
CA SER A 164 -9.34 -9.91 14.48
C SER A 164 -8.98 -11.35 14.86
N MET A 165 -8.87 -12.21 13.85
CA MET A 165 -8.39 -13.59 13.99
C MET A 165 -7.38 -13.86 12.88
N VAL A 166 -6.26 -14.47 13.24
CA VAL A 166 -5.23 -14.92 12.29
C VAL A 166 -4.91 -16.39 12.54
N ARG A 167 -4.90 -17.19 11.51
CA ARG A 167 -4.54 -18.61 11.56
C ARG A 167 -3.47 -18.92 10.52
N ILE A 168 -2.36 -19.45 10.99
CA ILE A 168 -1.27 -19.94 10.13
C ILE A 168 -1.48 -21.42 9.86
N ILE A 169 -1.42 -21.84 8.59
CA ILE A 169 -1.56 -23.23 8.14
C ILE A 169 -0.26 -23.60 7.40
N PRO A 170 0.78 -24.07 8.12
CA PRO A 170 2.11 -24.29 7.53
C PRO A 170 2.10 -25.35 6.43
N SER A 171 1.27 -26.40 6.56
CA SER A 171 1.14 -27.48 5.58
C SER A 171 0.62 -26.99 4.23
N GLU A 172 -0.16 -25.91 4.21
CA GLU A 172 -0.71 -25.30 3.00
C GLU A 172 0.08 -24.04 2.59
N ARG A 173 1.10 -23.64 3.35
CA ARG A 173 1.82 -22.37 3.18
C ARG A 173 0.86 -21.18 3.13
N LYS A 174 -0.11 -21.16 4.00
CA LYS A 174 -1.22 -20.22 3.99
C LYS A 174 -1.39 -19.54 5.34
N VAL A 175 -1.76 -18.26 5.28
CA VAL A 175 -2.30 -17.51 6.40
C VAL A 175 -3.71 -17.11 6.03
N ILE A 176 -4.66 -17.34 6.90
CA ILE A 176 -6.06 -16.92 6.74
C ILE A 176 -6.51 -16.17 7.98
N GLY A 177 -7.50 -15.32 7.79
CA GLY A 177 -8.03 -14.60 8.93
C GLY A 177 -9.14 -13.64 8.54
N TYR A 178 -9.48 -12.83 9.52
CA TYR A 178 -10.37 -11.70 9.31
C TYR A 178 -10.00 -10.55 10.25
N CYS A 179 -10.31 -9.35 9.84
CA CYS A 179 -10.31 -8.18 10.71
C CYS A 179 -11.71 -7.58 10.82
N ARG A 180 -11.95 -6.94 11.96
CA ARG A 180 -13.18 -6.22 12.29
C ARG A 180 -12.91 -4.72 12.46
N ASN A 181 -11.76 -4.26 11.97
CA ASN A 181 -11.39 -2.86 12.12
C ASN A 181 -12.37 -1.97 11.35
N ASN A 182 -13.07 -1.10 12.07
CA ASN A 182 -13.98 -0.10 11.54
C ASN A 182 -14.27 0.97 12.59
N HIS A 183 -14.80 2.10 12.17
CA HIS A 183 -15.17 3.20 13.05
C HIS A 183 -16.66 3.23 13.43
N GLY A 184 -17.41 2.15 13.15
CA GLY A 184 -18.84 2.05 13.38
C GLY A 184 -19.68 2.18 12.09
N GLY A 185 -20.99 2.09 12.24
CA GLY A 185 -21.91 2.14 11.09
C GLY A 185 -22.00 0.86 10.28
N VAL A 186 -21.43 -0.24 10.76
CA VAL A 186 -21.49 -1.56 10.15
C VAL A 186 -22.17 -2.57 11.09
N PRO A 187 -22.74 -3.68 10.55
CA PRO A 187 -23.28 -4.75 11.38
C PRO A 187 -22.24 -5.36 12.34
N GLU A 188 -22.66 -5.89 13.47
CA GLU A 188 -21.77 -6.49 14.47
C GLU A 188 -20.95 -7.69 13.92
N ASN A 189 -21.47 -8.38 12.93
CA ASN A 189 -20.83 -9.51 12.28
C ASN A 189 -20.00 -9.12 11.03
N PHE A 190 -19.74 -7.83 10.81
CA PHE A 190 -18.91 -7.37 9.71
C PHE A 190 -17.47 -7.87 9.85
N HIS A 191 -16.99 -8.55 8.82
CA HIS A 191 -15.62 -9.04 8.74
C HIS A 191 -15.05 -8.79 7.34
N ASN A 192 -13.79 -8.41 7.28
CA ASN A 192 -13.00 -8.47 6.08
C ASN A 192 -12.05 -9.68 6.17
N TYR A 193 -12.18 -10.60 5.24
CA TYR A 193 -11.42 -11.85 5.23
C TYR A 193 -10.18 -11.75 4.33
N PHE A 194 -9.13 -12.43 4.71
CA PHE A 194 -7.88 -12.55 3.96
C PHE A 194 -7.32 -13.97 4.03
#